data_06a872e8bd2e42b92d4c8888ab122451
#
_entry.id   06a872e8bd2e42b92d4c8888ab122451
#
_cell.length_a   1.000
_cell.length_b   1.000
_cell.length_c   1.000
_cell.angle_alpha   90.00
_cell.angle_beta   90.00
_cell.angle_gamma   90.00
#
_symmetry.space_group_name_H-M   'P 1'
#
loop_
_entity.id
_entity.type
_entity.pdbx_description
1 polymer ?
#
loop_
_entity_poly.entity_id
_entity_poly.type
_entity_poly.pdbx_seq_one_letter_code
_entity_poly.pdbx_strand_id
1 'polypeptide(L)'
;MDPRTKPSPLFATEEISWIGLSAGPLAWFAAHALTYAIVPWSCATHDKLPQHLVSLVALLIVAVGAVIAWRDWRNHDAVSSESEEQAGRAHFIGLLGFCSCLIFGLVLLMEGIAQFYFDPCQR
;
A
#
# COMPACT_ATOMS: atom_id res chain seq x y z
N MET A 1 -7.66 25.29 -30.74
CA MET A 1 -7.25 24.06 -29.99
C MET A 1 -5.90 23.63 -30.51
N ASP A 2 -4.87 23.89 -29.71
CA ASP A 2 -3.50 23.49 -30.06
C ASP A 2 -3.35 22.00 -29.77
N PRO A 3 -3.03 21.13 -30.75
CA PRO A 3 -2.82 19.71 -30.52
C PRO A 3 -1.57 19.37 -29.66
N ARG A 4 -0.89 20.40 -29.14
CA ARG A 4 0.33 20.27 -28.31
C ARG A 4 0.08 20.38 -26.80
N THR A 5 -1.14 20.53 -26.34
CA THR A 5 -1.45 20.37 -24.92
C THR A 5 -1.37 18.89 -24.55
N LYS A 6 -0.15 18.39 -24.50
CA LYS A 6 0.19 17.22 -23.70
C LYS A 6 -0.37 17.48 -22.29
N PRO A 7 -1.24 16.63 -21.73
CA PRO A 7 -1.64 16.79 -20.35
C PRO A 7 -0.35 16.87 -19.53
N SER A 8 -0.21 17.98 -18.81
CA SER A 8 0.99 18.25 -18.05
C SER A 8 1.23 17.06 -17.11
N PRO A 9 2.45 16.52 -17.03
CA PRO A 9 2.78 15.39 -16.16
C PRO A 9 2.52 15.68 -14.67
N LEU A 10 2.20 16.91 -14.30
CA LEU A 10 1.88 17.39 -12.97
C LEU A 10 0.65 16.69 -12.36
N PHE A 11 -0.38 16.42 -13.16
CA PHE A 11 -1.58 15.73 -12.67
C PHE A 11 -1.31 14.23 -12.41
N ALA A 12 -0.49 13.61 -13.24
CA ALA A 12 -0.13 12.20 -13.08
C ALA A 12 0.75 11.96 -11.84
N THR A 13 1.62 12.91 -11.47
CA THR A 13 2.49 12.79 -10.30
C THR A 13 1.74 13.00 -8.99
N GLU A 14 0.77 13.91 -8.93
CA GLU A 14 -0.04 14.09 -7.72
C GLU A 14 -0.93 12.85 -7.45
N GLU A 15 -1.58 12.31 -8.46
CA GLU A 15 -2.40 11.10 -8.30
C GLU A 15 -1.59 9.88 -7.85
N ILE A 16 -0.40 9.68 -8.40
CA ILE A 16 0.50 8.57 -8.04
C ILE A 16 0.98 8.71 -6.59
N SER A 17 1.24 9.93 -6.13
CA SER A 17 1.65 10.20 -4.74
C SER A 17 0.57 9.83 -3.72
N TRP A 18 -0.70 10.09 -4.01
CA TRP A 18 -1.84 9.70 -3.18
C TRP A 18 -2.05 8.19 -3.14
N ILE A 19 -1.77 7.49 -4.24
CA ILE A 19 -1.82 6.02 -4.30
C ILE A 19 -0.80 5.42 -3.33
N GLY A 20 0.43 5.93 -3.31
CA GLY A 20 1.46 5.49 -2.38
C GLY A 20 1.06 5.67 -0.91
N LEU A 21 0.41 6.80 -0.58
CA LEU A 21 -0.04 7.09 0.79
C LEU A 21 -1.20 6.20 1.23
N SER A 22 -2.16 5.95 0.35
CA SER A 22 -3.39 5.20 0.66
C SER A 22 -3.25 3.68 0.54
N ALA A 23 -2.26 3.19 -0.22
CA ALA A 23 -2.08 1.76 -0.49
C ALA A 23 -1.89 0.93 0.79
N GLY A 24 -1.09 1.42 1.76
CA GLY A 24 -0.87 0.75 3.03
C GLY A 24 -2.15 0.53 3.83
N PRO A 25 -2.84 1.59 4.27
CA PRO A 25 -4.05 1.47 5.09
C PRO A 25 -5.20 0.76 4.36
N LEU A 26 -5.37 0.99 3.05
CA LEU A 26 -6.44 0.34 2.29
C LEU A 26 -6.18 -1.16 2.12
N ALA A 27 -4.95 -1.57 1.82
CA ALA A 27 -4.59 -2.97 1.70
C ALA A 27 -4.77 -3.70 3.04
N TRP A 28 -4.34 -3.09 4.14
CA TRP A 28 -4.54 -3.65 5.47
C TRP A 28 -6.02 -3.79 5.82
N PHE A 29 -6.81 -2.74 5.63
CA PHE A 29 -8.25 -2.77 5.93
C PHE A 29 -8.98 -3.84 5.08
N ALA A 30 -8.69 -3.91 3.79
CA ALA A 30 -9.27 -4.91 2.89
C ALA A 30 -8.87 -6.33 3.30
N ALA A 31 -7.59 -6.57 3.60
CA ALA A 31 -7.11 -7.87 4.08
C ALA A 31 -7.80 -8.29 5.37
N HIS A 32 -7.93 -7.36 6.32
CA HIS A 32 -8.58 -7.60 7.60
C HIS A 32 -10.06 -7.95 7.42
N ALA A 33 -10.80 -7.16 6.64
CA ALA A 33 -12.20 -7.43 6.33
C ALA A 33 -12.42 -8.78 5.63
N LEU A 34 -11.56 -9.11 4.64
CA LEU A 34 -11.62 -10.38 3.91
C LEU A 34 -11.30 -11.57 4.82
N THR A 35 -10.29 -11.44 5.68
CA THR A 35 -9.93 -12.50 6.64
C THR A 35 -11.11 -12.79 7.56
N TYR A 36 -11.77 -11.78 8.12
CA TYR A 36 -12.97 -11.98 8.93
C TYR A 36 -14.12 -12.64 8.17
N ALA A 37 -14.33 -12.26 6.91
CA ALA A 37 -15.38 -12.86 6.08
C ALA A 37 -15.10 -14.34 5.74
N ILE A 38 -13.84 -14.74 5.64
CA ILE A 38 -13.42 -16.09 5.25
C ILE A 38 -13.34 -17.04 6.45
N VAL A 39 -13.17 -16.55 7.69
CA VAL A 39 -13.03 -17.37 8.90
C VAL A 39 -14.14 -18.44 9.03
N PRO A 40 -15.44 -18.14 8.92
CA PRO A 40 -16.48 -19.16 9.06
C PRO A 40 -16.34 -20.30 8.04
N TRP A 41 -15.97 -19.96 6.81
CA TRP A 41 -15.75 -20.95 5.75
C TRP A 41 -14.49 -21.78 5.99
N SER A 42 -13.39 -21.16 6.40
CA SER A 42 -12.14 -21.85 6.74
C SER A 42 -12.34 -22.82 7.90
N CYS A 43 -13.13 -22.46 8.89
CA CYS A 43 -13.46 -23.36 10.00
C CYS A 43 -14.34 -24.54 9.58
N ALA A 44 -15.24 -24.34 8.62
CA ALA A 44 -16.09 -25.42 8.09
C ALA A 44 -15.30 -26.42 7.23
N THR A 45 -14.30 -25.95 6.48
CA THR A 45 -13.49 -26.77 5.55
C THR A 45 -12.18 -27.26 6.16
N HIS A 46 -11.79 -26.74 7.33
CA HIS A 46 -10.45 -26.94 7.94
C HIS A 46 -9.29 -26.51 7.03
N ASP A 47 -9.53 -25.61 6.09
CA ASP A 47 -8.52 -25.10 5.15
C ASP A 47 -8.13 -23.67 5.51
N LYS A 48 -6.84 -23.47 5.84
CA LYS A 48 -6.25 -22.15 6.20
C LYS A 48 -5.63 -21.45 4.97
N LEU A 49 -5.54 -22.12 3.85
CA LEU A 49 -4.87 -21.63 2.65
C LEU A 49 -5.43 -20.29 2.15
N PRO A 50 -6.75 -20.03 2.14
CA PRO A 50 -7.30 -18.74 1.73
C PRO A 50 -6.84 -17.56 2.60
N GLN A 51 -6.70 -17.76 3.91
CA GLN A 51 -6.23 -16.71 4.82
C GLN A 51 -4.78 -16.31 4.52
N HIS A 52 -3.90 -17.29 4.27
CA HIS A 52 -2.51 -17.04 3.89
C HIS A 52 -2.40 -16.36 2.53
N LEU A 53 -3.27 -16.72 1.57
CA LEU A 53 -3.33 -16.07 0.25
C LEU A 53 -3.74 -14.60 0.37
N VAL A 54 -4.74 -14.28 1.19
CA VAL A 54 -5.17 -12.89 1.42
C VAL A 54 -4.02 -12.07 2.03
N SER A 55 -3.33 -12.60 3.03
CA SER A 55 -2.19 -11.91 3.66
C SER A 55 -1.04 -11.71 2.67
N LEU A 56 -0.74 -12.71 1.84
CA LEU A 56 0.32 -12.61 0.83
C LEU A 56 -0.01 -11.56 -0.24
N VAL A 57 -1.24 -11.55 -0.76
CA VAL A 57 -1.68 -10.56 -1.75
C VAL A 57 -1.63 -9.15 -1.16
N ALA A 58 -2.10 -8.96 0.08
CA ALA A 58 -2.03 -7.67 0.75
C ALA A 58 -0.59 -7.19 0.93
N LEU A 59 0.34 -8.06 1.32
CA LEU A 59 1.76 -7.74 1.42
C LEU A 59 2.37 -7.33 0.08
N LEU A 60 2.00 -8.01 -1.01
CA LEU A 60 2.46 -7.65 -2.36
C LEU A 60 1.95 -6.26 -2.77
N ILE A 61 0.69 -5.94 -2.49
CA ILE A 61 0.11 -4.62 -2.77
C ILE A 61 0.86 -3.53 -1.99
N VAL A 62 1.11 -3.74 -0.71
CA VAL A 62 1.85 -2.80 0.14
C VAL A 62 3.30 -2.64 -0.34
N ALA A 63 3.96 -3.74 -0.74
CA ALA A 63 5.32 -3.69 -1.29
C ALA A 63 5.39 -2.89 -2.59
N VAL A 64 4.44 -3.08 -3.49
CA VAL A 64 4.34 -2.28 -4.73
C VAL A 64 4.09 -0.80 -4.39
N GLY A 65 3.18 -0.51 -3.47
CA GLY A 65 2.93 0.85 -2.98
C GLY A 65 4.18 1.51 -2.39
N ALA A 66 4.95 0.77 -1.61
CA ALA A 66 6.22 1.24 -1.05
C ALA A 66 7.27 1.55 -2.13
N VAL A 67 7.39 0.69 -3.16
CA VAL A 67 8.30 0.93 -4.28
C VAL A 67 7.90 2.16 -5.08
N ILE A 68 6.61 2.37 -5.32
CA ILE A 68 6.10 3.57 -6.02
C ILE A 68 6.41 4.82 -5.19
N ALA A 69 6.08 4.81 -3.89
CA ALA A 69 6.35 5.93 -2.98
C ALA A 69 7.86 6.24 -2.87
N TRP A 70 8.71 5.20 -2.83
CA TRP A 70 10.16 5.35 -2.83
C TRP A 70 10.69 5.97 -4.13
N ARG A 71 10.18 5.54 -5.29
CA ARG A 71 10.55 6.11 -6.58
C ARG A 71 10.14 7.56 -6.70
N ASP A 72 8.93 7.88 -6.28
CA ASP A 72 8.44 9.27 -6.26
C ASP A 72 9.33 10.15 -5.39
N TRP A 73 9.63 9.71 -4.18
CA TRP A 73 10.53 10.42 -3.28
C TRP A 73 11.90 10.70 -3.91
N ARG A 74 12.53 9.70 -4.51
CA ARG A 74 13.86 9.85 -5.15
C ARG A 74 13.83 10.71 -6.41
N ASN A 75 12.77 10.65 -7.20
CA ASN A 75 12.68 11.42 -8.44
C ASN A 75 12.49 12.91 -8.17
N HIS A 76 11.86 13.30 -7.08
CA HIS A 76 11.67 14.70 -6.72
C HIS A 76 12.94 15.36 -6.17
N ASP A 77 13.89 14.58 -5.66
CA ASP A 77 15.23 15.10 -5.30
C ASP A 77 16.02 15.55 -6.53
N ALA A 78 15.71 15.01 -7.72
CA ALA A 78 16.45 15.31 -8.96
C ALA A 78 15.86 16.48 -9.77
N VAL A 79 14.65 16.97 -9.47
CA VAL A 79 13.95 18.02 -10.21
C VAL A 79 13.77 19.27 -9.35
N SER A 80 14.86 20.00 -9.13
CA SER A 80 14.88 21.21 -8.30
C SER A 80 14.70 22.51 -9.10
N SER A 81 13.79 22.60 -10.08
CA SER A 81 13.71 23.80 -10.88
C SER A 81 12.33 24.47 -11.08
N GLU A 82 11.24 23.95 -10.51
CA GLU A 82 9.96 24.65 -10.61
C GLU A 82 9.25 24.67 -9.24
N SER A 83 9.20 25.85 -8.62
CA SER A 83 8.58 26.19 -7.33
C SER A 83 8.95 25.28 -6.17
N GLU A 84 9.85 25.77 -5.32
CA GLU A 84 10.36 25.10 -4.10
C GLU A 84 9.23 24.59 -3.18
N GLU A 85 8.09 25.25 -3.18
CA GLU A 85 6.95 24.93 -2.33
C GLU A 85 6.21 23.67 -2.80
N GLN A 86 6.04 23.47 -4.10
CA GLN A 86 5.40 22.27 -4.67
C GLN A 86 6.31 21.05 -4.59
N ALA A 87 7.62 21.24 -4.81
CA ALA A 87 8.61 20.18 -4.68
C ALA A 87 8.71 19.67 -3.23
N GLY A 88 8.70 20.57 -2.26
CA GLY A 88 8.71 20.22 -0.84
C GLY A 88 7.48 19.43 -0.41
N ARG A 89 6.31 19.80 -0.90
CA ARG A 89 5.05 19.09 -0.63
C ARG A 89 5.03 17.68 -1.21
N ALA A 90 5.43 17.51 -2.45
CA ALA A 90 5.47 16.22 -3.12
C ALA A 90 6.50 15.28 -2.46
N HIS A 91 7.67 15.80 -2.10
CA HIS A 91 8.69 15.06 -1.35
C HIS A 91 8.17 14.59 0.02
N PHE A 92 7.48 15.44 0.76
CA PHE A 92 6.89 15.11 2.05
C PHE A 92 5.82 14.00 1.93
N ILE A 93 4.94 14.11 0.93
CA ILE A 93 3.87 13.09 0.69
C ILE A 93 4.49 11.75 0.28
N GLY A 94 5.53 11.75 -0.55
CA GLY A 94 6.26 10.52 -0.93
C GLY A 94 6.89 9.83 0.27
N LEU A 95 7.55 10.59 1.15
CA LEU A 95 8.13 10.05 2.38
C LEU A 95 7.06 9.51 3.33
N LEU A 96 5.96 10.26 3.52
CA LEU A 96 4.85 9.85 4.36
C LEU A 96 4.19 8.57 3.84
N GLY A 97 4.00 8.46 2.52
CA GLY A 97 3.48 7.26 1.86
C GLY A 97 4.38 6.05 2.05
N PHE A 98 5.69 6.24 1.93
CA PHE A 98 6.66 5.18 2.18
C PHE A 98 6.63 4.70 3.63
N CYS A 99 6.65 5.61 4.61
CA CYS A 99 6.54 5.28 6.03
C CYS A 99 5.21 4.58 6.35
N SER A 100 4.11 5.03 5.76
CA SER A 100 2.80 4.39 5.90
C SER A 100 2.84 2.95 5.41
N CYS A 101 3.37 2.69 4.22
CA CYS A 101 3.53 1.34 3.68
C CYS A 101 4.42 0.45 4.56
N LEU A 102 5.49 0.98 5.14
CA LEU A 102 6.35 0.23 6.06
C LEU A 102 5.59 -0.18 7.32
N ILE A 103 4.87 0.73 7.94
CA ILE A 103 4.10 0.45 9.17
C ILE A 103 3.03 -0.61 8.90
N PHE A 104 2.19 -0.41 7.89
CA PHE A 104 1.13 -1.36 7.55
C PHE A 104 1.68 -2.69 7.02
N GLY A 105 2.80 -2.68 6.32
CA GLY A 105 3.52 -3.88 5.92
C GLY A 105 4.01 -4.71 7.11
N LEU A 106 4.57 -4.07 8.14
CA LEU A 106 4.96 -4.73 9.38
C LEU A 106 3.75 -5.31 10.13
N VAL A 107 2.63 -4.57 10.20
CA VAL A 107 1.40 -5.09 10.83
C VAL A 107 0.90 -6.32 10.09
N LEU A 108 0.83 -6.29 8.76
CA LEU A 108 0.42 -7.44 7.94
C LEU A 108 1.36 -8.65 8.11
N LEU A 109 2.67 -8.41 8.23
CA LEU A 109 3.64 -9.47 8.54
C LEU A 109 3.39 -10.10 9.89
N MET A 110 3.16 -9.30 10.93
CA MET A 110 2.85 -9.79 12.28
C MET A 110 1.53 -10.58 12.31
N GLU A 111 0.49 -10.09 11.63
CA GLU A 111 -0.78 -10.81 11.49
C GLU A 111 -0.58 -12.13 10.73
N GLY A 112 0.18 -12.13 9.64
CA GLY A 112 0.51 -13.33 8.88
C GLY A 112 1.26 -14.38 9.71
N ILE A 113 2.25 -13.95 10.50
CA ILE A 113 2.99 -14.84 11.41
C ILE A 113 2.06 -15.38 12.49
N ALA A 114 1.22 -14.54 13.07
CA ALA A 114 0.26 -14.96 14.11
C ALA A 114 -0.69 -16.07 13.62
N GLN A 115 -1.11 -16.03 12.34
CA GLN A 115 -1.97 -17.05 11.73
C GLN A 115 -1.33 -18.45 11.68
N PHE A 116 0.01 -18.56 11.71
CA PHE A 116 0.69 -19.85 11.81
C PHE A 116 0.62 -20.46 13.22
N TYR A 117 0.65 -19.61 14.25
CA TYR A 117 0.67 -20.05 15.64
C TYR A 117 -0.72 -20.18 16.25
N PHE A 118 -1.64 -19.30 15.85
CA PHE A 118 -2.99 -19.28 16.37
C PHE A 118 -3.97 -19.90 15.39
N ASP A 119 -4.77 -20.84 15.89
CA ASP A 119 -5.86 -21.42 15.11
C ASP A 119 -7.13 -20.60 15.35
N PRO A 120 -7.69 -19.93 14.32
CA PRO A 120 -8.91 -19.14 14.48
C PRO A 120 -10.13 -19.98 14.83
N CYS A 121 -10.02 -21.30 14.70
CA CYS A 121 -11.11 -22.25 14.98
C CYS A 121 -11.02 -22.90 16.38
N GLN A 122 -10.03 -22.53 17.18
CA GLN A 122 -9.98 -22.98 18.58
C GLN A 122 -11.06 -22.30 19.41
N ARG A 123 -11.98 -23.11 19.90
CA ARG A 123 -12.94 -22.75 20.94
C ARG A 123 -12.44 -23.17 22.30
#